data_03d2b1d6bf4f789e69b95ca411be469b
#
_entry.id   03d2b1d6bf4f789e69b95ca411be469b
#
_cell.length_a   1.000
_cell.length_b   1.000
_cell.length_c   1.000
_cell.angle_alpha   90.00
_cell.angle_beta   90.00
_cell.angle_gamma   90.00
#
_symmetry.space_group_name_H-M   'P 1'
#
loop_
_entity.id
_entity.type
_entity.pdbx_description
1 polymer ?
#
loop_
_entity_poly.entity_id
_entity_poly.type
_entity_poly.pdbx_seq_one_letter_code
_entity_poly.pdbx_strand_id
1 'polypeptide(L)'
;MTNRIYLCLAHMSGKEQDFVKEAFDTNWVVPLGPNVNGFEEDLKLFVGGRNEVVVLSAGTAAVHLALIACGVTPGDEVIVQSFTFCASSHPIAYLGAKPVFVDSEMDTWNMDPELLEIAIKDRIEKTGKKPKAIVPVYLYGMPAKIDEIIAIAEKYDIPVIEDAAEGFGSKYNGQMCGTFGKYGVLSFNCLLYTSPSPRD
;
A
#
# COMPACT_ATOMS: atom_id res chain seq x y z
N MET A 1 -39.09 -1.32 8.91
CA MET A 1 -37.96 -1.83 8.08
C MET A 1 -36.71 -1.23 8.70
N THR A 2 -35.83 -2.07 9.23
CA THR A 2 -34.53 -1.60 9.73
C THR A 2 -33.68 -1.24 8.53
N ASN A 3 -33.32 0.03 8.37
CA ASN A 3 -32.35 0.45 7.36
C ASN A 3 -31.02 -0.28 7.62
N ARG A 4 -30.65 -1.20 6.73
CA ARG A 4 -29.35 -1.87 6.80
C ARG A 4 -28.27 -0.87 6.45
N ILE A 5 -27.28 -0.73 7.33
CA ILE A 5 -26.08 0.05 7.06
C ILE A 5 -25.06 -0.90 6.43
N TYR A 6 -24.61 -0.59 5.23
CA TYR A 6 -23.56 -1.33 4.54
C TYR A 6 -22.21 -0.69 4.85
N LEU A 7 -21.19 -1.51 5.02
CA LEU A 7 -19.81 -1.02 5.22
C LEU A 7 -19.30 -0.31 3.96
N CYS A 8 -19.61 -0.86 2.80
CA CYS A 8 -19.31 -0.26 1.51
C CYS A 8 -20.41 -0.62 0.50
N LEU A 9 -20.60 0.25 -0.47
CA LEU A 9 -21.50 0.05 -1.60
C LEU A 9 -20.73 0.20 -2.90
N ALA A 10 -21.05 -0.62 -3.90
CA ALA A 10 -20.49 -0.45 -5.23
C ALA A 10 -20.92 0.90 -5.80
N HIS A 11 -19.97 1.66 -6.29
CA HIS A 11 -20.20 2.89 -7.03
C HIS A 11 -19.80 2.71 -8.48
N MET A 12 -20.69 3.06 -9.40
CA MET A 12 -20.46 2.96 -10.83
C MET A 12 -20.50 4.35 -11.43
N SER A 13 -19.44 4.73 -12.18
CA SER A 13 -19.38 6.03 -12.86
C SER A 13 -20.28 6.09 -14.09
N GLY A 14 -20.69 4.92 -14.63
CA GLY A 14 -21.44 4.76 -15.84
C GLY A 14 -20.59 4.62 -17.10
N LYS A 15 -19.26 4.71 -17.00
CA LYS A 15 -18.33 4.58 -18.13
C LYS A 15 -17.68 3.20 -18.25
N GLU A 16 -17.85 2.35 -17.26
CA GLU A 16 -17.17 1.05 -17.19
C GLU A 16 -17.50 0.17 -18.40
N GLN A 17 -18.78 0.20 -18.84
CA GLN A 17 -19.22 -0.59 -20.00
C GLN A 17 -18.62 -0.08 -21.32
N ASP A 18 -18.35 1.22 -21.41
CA ASP A 18 -17.73 1.81 -22.61
C ASP A 18 -16.28 1.31 -22.75
N PHE A 19 -15.50 1.29 -21.67
CA PHE A 19 -14.15 0.73 -21.68
C PHE A 19 -14.13 -0.78 -21.96
N VAL A 20 -15.05 -1.52 -21.37
CA VAL A 20 -15.19 -2.96 -21.66
C VAL A 20 -15.51 -3.18 -23.14
N LYS A 21 -16.48 -2.43 -23.68
CA LYS A 21 -16.88 -2.52 -25.08
C LYS A 21 -15.72 -2.16 -26.01
N GLU A 22 -15.00 -1.08 -25.73
CA GLU A 22 -13.84 -0.66 -26.50
C GLU A 22 -12.76 -1.75 -26.54
N ALA A 23 -12.45 -2.36 -25.40
CA ALA A 23 -11.47 -3.45 -25.35
C ALA A 23 -11.85 -4.63 -26.27
N PHE A 24 -13.14 -5.00 -26.32
CA PHE A 24 -13.63 -6.04 -27.22
C PHE A 24 -13.67 -5.61 -28.67
N ASP A 25 -14.15 -4.40 -28.98
CA ASP A 25 -14.25 -3.88 -30.35
C ASP A 25 -12.86 -3.72 -31.00
N THR A 26 -11.85 -3.39 -30.20
CA THR A 26 -10.47 -3.18 -30.69
C THR A 26 -9.57 -4.41 -30.49
N ASN A 27 -10.10 -5.51 -29.96
CA ASN A 27 -9.39 -6.77 -29.67
C ASN A 27 -8.22 -6.61 -28.70
N TRP A 28 -8.30 -5.65 -27.75
CA TRP A 28 -7.34 -5.45 -26.66
C TRP A 28 -7.77 -6.15 -25.37
N VAL A 29 -8.21 -7.43 -25.47
CA VAL A 29 -8.55 -8.26 -24.31
C VAL A 29 -7.31 -9.03 -23.85
N VAL A 30 -6.29 -8.29 -23.39
CA VAL A 30 -4.97 -8.80 -23.00
C VAL A 30 -4.44 -7.98 -21.82
N PRO A 31 -3.43 -8.47 -21.05
CA PRO A 31 -2.90 -7.77 -19.88
C PRO A 31 -2.02 -6.53 -20.23
N LEU A 32 -2.08 -6.06 -21.46
CA LEU A 32 -1.41 -4.88 -21.98
C LEU A 32 -2.39 -4.11 -22.85
N GLY A 33 -2.06 -2.87 -23.22
CA GLY A 33 -2.82 -2.13 -24.21
C GLY A 33 -3.21 -0.72 -23.77
N PRO A 34 -4.01 -0.01 -24.59
CA PRO A 34 -4.31 1.41 -24.37
C PRO A 34 -4.91 1.70 -22.99
N ASN A 35 -5.83 0.86 -22.50
CA ASN A 35 -6.48 1.08 -21.22
C ASN A 35 -5.50 0.90 -20.04
N VAL A 36 -4.57 -0.06 -20.11
CA VAL A 36 -3.53 -0.25 -19.10
C VAL A 36 -2.59 0.95 -19.08
N ASN A 37 -2.07 1.35 -20.25
CA ASN A 37 -1.15 2.47 -20.37
C ASN A 37 -1.80 3.79 -19.95
N GLY A 38 -3.06 4.01 -20.35
CA GLY A 38 -3.83 5.19 -19.96
C GLY A 38 -4.05 5.25 -18.45
N PHE A 39 -4.35 4.12 -17.82
CA PHE A 39 -4.53 4.04 -16.38
C PHE A 39 -3.24 4.32 -15.61
N GLU A 40 -2.09 3.80 -16.07
CA GLU A 40 -0.78 4.10 -15.47
C GLU A 40 -0.44 5.59 -15.56
N GLU A 41 -0.70 6.23 -16.71
CA GLU A 41 -0.44 7.65 -16.91
C GLU A 41 -1.39 8.54 -16.09
N ASP A 42 -2.69 8.23 -16.07
CA ASP A 42 -3.68 8.95 -15.25
C ASP A 42 -3.33 8.85 -13.75
N LEU A 43 -2.93 7.66 -13.31
CA LEU A 43 -2.55 7.43 -11.93
C LEU A 43 -1.25 8.17 -11.58
N LYS A 44 -0.27 8.17 -12.49
CA LYS A 44 0.96 8.95 -12.35
C LYS A 44 0.66 10.43 -12.16
N LEU A 45 -0.22 10.99 -12.98
CA LEU A 45 -0.65 12.39 -12.84
C LEU A 45 -1.37 12.62 -11.51
N PHE A 46 -2.27 11.72 -11.12
CA PHE A 46 -3.04 11.82 -9.89
C PHE A 46 -2.15 11.85 -8.63
N VAL A 47 -1.10 11.03 -8.59
CA VAL A 47 -0.16 10.99 -7.46
C VAL A 47 0.91 12.10 -7.50
N GLY A 48 0.81 13.04 -8.42
CA GLY A 48 1.66 14.23 -8.49
C GLY A 48 2.74 14.22 -9.58
N GLY A 49 2.72 13.25 -10.50
CA GLY A 49 3.50 13.23 -11.74
C GLY A 49 5.00 12.92 -11.58
N ARG A 50 5.48 12.68 -10.36
CA ARG A 50 6.91 12.48 -10.08
C ARG A 50 7.33 11.01 -10.05
N ASN A 51 6.39 10.13 -9.78
CA ASN A 51 6.63 8.70 -9.60
C ASN A 51 6.22 7.94 -10.86
N GLU A 52 6.96 6.89 -11.18
CA GLU A 52 6.51 5.93 -12.18
C GLU A 52 5.48 5.00 -11.57
N VAL A 53 4.48 4.64 -12.37
CA VAL A 53 3.37 3.76 -11.97
C VAL A 53 3.39 2.51 -12.83
N VAL A 54 3.15 1.37 -12.18
CA VAL A 54 3.04 0.07 -12.85
C VAL A 54 1.80 -0.64 -12.32
N VAL A 55 0.93 -1.06 -13.23
CA VAL A 55 -0.29 -1.79 -12.90
C VAL A 55 -0.01 -3.29 -12.79
N LEU A 56 -0.50 -3.87 -11.72
CA LEU A 56 -0.41 -5.30 -11.42
C LEU A 56 -1.80 -5.88 -11.19
N SER A 57 -1.89 -7.21 -11.12
CA SER A 57 -3.16 -7.93 -10.96
C SER A 57 -3.84 -7.73 -9.59
N ALA A 58 -3.09 -7.33 -8.55
CA ALA A 58 -3.60 -7.12 -7.20
C ALA A 58 -2.62 -6.32 -6.35
N GLY A 59 -3.13 -5.62 -5.32
CA GLY A 59 -2.30 -4.94 -4.32
C GLY A 59 -1.32 -5.89 -3.61
N THR A 60 -1.74 -7.12 -3.30
CA THR A 60 -0.85 -8.15 -2.75
C THR A 60 0.35 -8.45 -3.65
N ALA A 61 0.14 -8.50 -4.97
CA ALA A 61 1.22 -8.67 -5.94
C ALA A 61 2.15 -7.46 -5.97
N ALA A 62 1.61 -6.25 -5.78
CA ALA A 62 2.40 -5.03 -5.72
C ALA A 62 3.28 -4.98 -4.46
N VAL A 63 2.75 -5.32 -3.28
CA VAL A 63 3.56 -5.46 -2.05
C VAL A 63 4.66 -6.50 -2.25
N HIS A 64 4.33 -7.65 -2.84
CA HIS A 64 5.30 -8.72 -3.10
C HIS A 64 6.44 -8.25 -4.02
N LEU A 65 6.10 -7.58 -5.12
CA LEU A 65 7.10 -7.05 -6.06
C LEU A 65 7.98 -5.96 -5.41
N ALA A 66 7.38 -5.07 -4.61
CA ALA A 66 8.11 -4.04 -3.88
C ALA A 66 9.11 -4.64 -2.88
N LEU A 67 8.74 -5.71 -2.17
CA LEU A 67 9.63 -6.45 -1.28
C LEU A 67 10.81 -7.08 -2.04
N ILE A 68 10.54 -7.70 -3.21
CA ILE A 68 11.58 -8.23 -4.09
C ILE A 68 12.52 -7.11 -4.55
N ALA A 69 11.98 -5.97 -4.96
CA ALA A 69 12.76 -4.81 -5.39
C ALA A 69 13.58 -4.16 -4.25
N CYS A 70 13.15 -4.33 -2.99
CA CYS A 70 13.96 -4.01 -1.80
C CYS A 70 15.03 -5.07 -1.49
N GLY A 71 15.08 -6.17 -2.25
CA GLY A 71 16.04 -7.25 -2.08
C GLY A 71 15.77 -8.13 -0.86
N VAL A 72 14.50 -8.30 -0.49
CA VAL A 72 14.09 -9.23 0.57
C VAL A 72 14.31 -10.67 0.10
N THR A 73 14.96 -11.47 0.93
CA THR A 73 15.32 -12.86 0.66
C THR A 73 14.94 -13.77 1.84
N PRO A 74 14.93 -15.10 1.65
CA PRO A 74 14.62 -16.02 2.74
C PRO A 74 15.50 -15.80 3.97
N GLY A 75 14.86 -15.73 5.14
CA GLY A 75 15.52 -15.51 6.42
C GLY A 75 15.71 -14.04 6.81
N ASP A 76 15.44 -13.08 5.91
CA ASP A 76 15.36 -11.66 6.26
C ASP A 76 14.15 -11.38 7.17
N GLU A 77 14.20 -10.25 7.86
CA GLU A 77 13.07 -9.74 8.65
C GLU A 77 12.54 -8.45 8.01
N VAL A 78 11.21 -8.31 7.99
CA VAL A 78 10.50 -7.12 7.50
C VAL A 78 9.55 -6.65 8.59
N ILE A 79 9.63 -5.38 8.96
CA ILE A 79 8.70 -4.77 9.91
C ILE A 79 7.39 -4.45 9.19
N VAL A 80 6.28 -4.80 9.80
CA VAL A 80 4.93 -4.57 9.27
C VAL A 80 3.97 -4.23 10.40
N GLN A 81 2.98 -3.40 10.10
CA GLN A 81 1.90 -3.06 11.03
C GLN A 81 1.11 -4.31 11.42
N SER A 82 0.74 -4.44 12.71
CA SER A 82 -0.05 -5.58 13.20
C SER A 82 -1.52 -5.47 12.83
N PHE A 83 -2.09 -4.28 12.94
CA PHE A 83 -3.48 -4.01 12.59
C PHE A 83 -3.59 -3.65 11.10
N THR A 84 -3.76 -4.68 10.29
CA THR A 84 -3.83 -4.56 8.83
C THR A 84 -4.54 -5.76 8.20
N PHE A 85 -4.89 -5.63 6.93
CA PHE A 85 -5.28 -6.77 6.12
C PHE A 85 -4.07 -7.67 5.84
N CYS A 86 -4.28 -8.97 5.79
CA CYS A 86 -3.20 -9.96 5.66
C CYS A 86 -2.32 -9.79 4.40
N ALA A 87 -2.79 -9.05 3.40
CA ALA A 87 -2.03 -8.76 2.18
C ALA A 87 -0.74 -7.95 2.42
N SER A 88 -0.64 -7.21 3.54
CA SER A 88 0.60 -6.51 3.90
C SER A 88 1.67 -7.47 4.42
N SER A 89 1.30 -8.56 5.09
CA SER A 89 2.23 -9.49 5.75
C SER A 89 2.48 -10.80 4.99
N HIS A 90 1.48 -11.33 4.27
CA HIS A 90 1.62 -12.61 3.54
C HIS A 90 2.74 -12.58 2.50
N PRO A 91 2.95 -11.51 1.69
CA PRO A 91 4.03 -11.45 0.73
C PRO A 91 5.43 -11.57 1.36
N ILE A 92 5.58 -11.14 2.62
CA ILE A 92 6.83 -11.35 3.38
C ILE A 92 7.08 -12.85 3.55
N ALA A 93 6.05 -13.59 3.96
CA ALA A 93 6.14 -15.04 4.11
C ALA A 93 6.34 -15.78 2.77
N TYR A 94 5.77 -15.28 1.67
CA TYR A 94 6.00 -15.86 0.33
C TYR A 94 7.47 -15.84 -0.07
N LEU A 95 8.23 -14.84 0.40
CA LEU A 95 9.68 -14.73 0.17
C LEU A 95 10.53 -15.56 1.15
N GLY A 96 9.89 -16.30 2.07
CA GLY A 96 10.61 -17.00 3.13
C GLY A 96 11.21 -16.07 4.19
N ALA A 97 10.82 -14.80 4.19
CA ALA A 97 11.19 -13.82 5.19
C ALA A 97 10.22 -13.85 6.38
N LYS A 98 10.59 -13.20 7.47
CA LYS A 98 9.82 -13.18 8.71
C LYS A 98 9.18 -11.81 8.93
N PRO A 99 7.84 -11.72 9.08
CA PRO A 99 7.21 -10.48 9.51
C PRO A 99 7.53 -10.21 10.99
N VAL A 100 7.90 -8.97 11.28
CA VAL A 100 8.05 -8.43 12.63
C VAL A 100 6.92 -7.45 12.83
N PHE A 101 5.95 -7.80 13.64
CA PHE A 101 4.77 -6.98 13.83
C PHE A 101 5.02 -5.85 14.83
N VAL A 102 4.59 -4.65 14.46
CA VAL A 102 4.57 -3.45 15.30
C VAL A 102 3.13 -3.05 15.55
N ASP A 103 2.81 -2.71 16.78
CA ASP A 103 1.46 -2.34 17.17
C ASP A 103 1.11 -0.90 16.76
N SER A 104 -0.16 -0.55 16.94
CA SER A 104 -0.73 0.72 16.51
C SER A 104 -0.64 1.77 17.60
N GLU A 105 -0.45 3.04 17.20
CA GLU A 105 -0.64 4.17 18.08
C GLU A 105 -2.12 4.58 18.17
N MET A 106 -2.48 5.37 19.17
CA MET A 106 -3.88 5.60 19.57
C MET A 106 -4.63 6.65 18.74
N ASP A 107 -3.92 7.49 17.99
CA ASP A 107 -4.54 8.61 17.27
C ASP A 107 -5.09 8.18 15.91
N THR A 108 -4.30 7.44 15.14
CA THR A 108 -4.63 7.02 13.77
C THR A 108 -4.89 5.51 13.65
N TRP A 109 -4.53 4.73 14.66
CA TRP A 109 -4.55 3.26 14.67
C TRP A 109 -3.60 2.62 13.64
N ASN A 110 -2.67 3.41 13.13
CA ASN A 110 -1.59 2.94 12.26
C ASN A 110 -0.31 2.66 13.07
N MET A 111 0.74 2.22 12.39
CA MET A 111 2.02 1.84 13.01
C MET A 111 2.53 2.92 13.98
N ASP A 112 2.84 2.51 15.19
CA ASP A 112 3.44 3.36 16.21
C ASP A 112 4.91 3.63 15.89
N PRO A 113 5.34 4.91 15.68
CA PRO A 113 6.73 5.22 15.38
C PRO A 113 7.70 4.91 16.52
N GLU A 114 7.28 5.05 17.79
CA GLU A 114 8.15 4.73 18.94
C GLU A 114 8.39 3.22 19.02
N LEU A 115 7.33 2.42 18.85
CA LEU A 115 7.44 0.96 18.82
C LEU A 115 8.21 0.48 17.58
N LEU A 116 8.11 1.19 16.45
CA LEU A 116 8.91 0.91 15.26
C LEU A 116 10.41 1.02 15.59
N GLU A 117 10.83 2.10 16.22
CA GLU A 117 12.24 2.27 16.55
C GLU A 117 12.73 1.24 17.58
N ILE A 118 11.89 0.91 18.56
CA ILE A 118 12.17 -0.17 19.52
C ILE A 118 12.35 -1.51 18.80
N ALA A 119 11.44 -1.85 17.87
CA ALA A 119 11.53 -3.08 17.10
C ALA A 119 12.80 -3.16 16.26
N ILE A 120 13.20 -2.08 15.60
CA ILE A 120 14.46 -2.03 14.83
C ILE A 120 15.66 -2.33 15.72
N LYS A 121 15.76 -1.65 16.88
CA LYS A 121 16.85 -1.84 17.83
C LYS A 121 16.90 -3.27 18.37
N ASP A 122 15.74 -3.81 18.75
CA ASP A 122 15.62 -5.19 19.25
C ASP A 122 16.08 -6.22 18.20
N ARG A 123 15.69 -6.00 16.92
CA ARG A 123 16.11 -6.92 15.85
C ARG A 123 17.62 -6.85 15.59
N ILE A 124 18.18 -5.64 15.55
CA ILE A 124 19.64 -5.47 15.39
C ILE A 124 20.38 -6.14 16.54
N GLU A 125 19.95 -5.95 17.79
CA GLU A 125 20.57 -6.57 18.96
C GLU A 125 20.49 -8.09 18.92
N LYS A 126 19.31 -8.66 18.58
CA LYS A 126 19.07 -10.11 18.64
C LYS A 126 19.63 -10.88 17.44
N THR A 127 19.66 -10.25 16.27
CA THR A 127 20.02 -10.93 15.01
C THR A 127 21.34 -10.47 14.41
N GLY A 128 21.88 -9.35 14.87
CA GLY A 128 23.06 -8.70 14.28
C GLY A 128 22.76 -8.05 12.91
N LYS A 129 21.48 -7.99 12.48
CA LYS A 129 21.08 -7.46 11.19
C LYS A 129 19.92 -6.50 11.36
N LYS A 130 19.91 -5.44 10.52
CA LYS A 130 18.74 -4.54 10.44
C LYS A 130 17.61 -5.21 9.64
N PRO A 131 16.34 -4.92 9.93
CA PRO A 131 15.22 -5.31 9.08
C PRO A 131 15.41 -4.83 7.65
N LYS A 132 14.92 -5.59 6.69
CA LYS A 132 15.17 -5.35 5.27
C LYS A 132 14.25 -4.29 4.65
N ALA A 133 13.05 -4.16 5.20
CA ALA A 133 12.07 -3.14 4.82
C ALA A 133 11.10 -2.86 5.98
N ILE A 134 10.39 -1.74 5.89
CA ILE A 134 9.28 -1.36 6.76
C ILE A 134 8.03 -1.21 5.90
N VAL A 135 6.91 -1.78 6.33
CA VAL A 135 5.62 -1.73 5.63
C VAL A 135 4.57 -1.08 6.55
N PRO A 136 4.49 0.27 6.61
CA PRO A 136 3.36 0.95 7.23
C PRO A 136 2.12 0.83 6.34
N VAL A 137 0.95 0.90 6.95
CA VAL A 137 -0.35 0.82 6.27
C VAL A 137 -1.16 2.07 6.57
N TYR A 138 -1.98 2.51 5.64
CA TYR A 138 -2.97 3.57 5.86
C TYR A 138 -4.35 2.96 6.06
N LEU A 139 -4.56 2.39 7.24
CA LEU A 139 -5.76 1.63 7.55
C LEU A 139 -7.02 2.49 7.41
N TYR A 140 -8.00 1.97 6.66
CA TYR A 140 -9.25 2.68 6.32
C TYR A 140 -9.03 4.08 5.70
N GLY A 141 -7.88 4.29 5.07
CA GLY A 141 -7.51 5.54 4.42
C GLY A 141 -7.04 6.63 5.38
N MET A 142 -6.86 6.33 6.68
CA MET A 142 -6.28 7.26 7.63
C MET A 142 -4.76 7.35 7.41
N PRO A 143 -4.20 8.53 7.16
CA PRO A 143 -2.74 8.67 7.05
C PRO A 143 -2.05 8.30 8.36
N ALA A 144 -0.98 7.50 8.26
CA ALA A 144 -0.07 7.24 9.37
C ALA A 144 0.77 8.48 9.70
N LYS A 145 1.48 8.48 10.83
CA LYS A 145 2.52 9.48 11.17
C LYS A 145 3.76 9.23 10.29
N ILE A 146 3.57 9.40 8.99
CA ILE A 146 4.51 8.92 7.96
C ILE A 146 5.84 9.66 7.98
N ASP A 147 5.84 10.94 8.34
CA ASP A 147 7.05 11.74 8.49
C ASP A 147 7.96 11.20 9.61
N GLU A 148 7.38 10.80 10.75
CA GLU A 148 8.12 10.17 11.85
C GLU A 148 8.64 8.79 11.43
N ILE A 149 7.82 7.98 10.75
CA ILE A 149 8.22 6.66 10.23
C ILE A 149 9.37 6.80 9.23
N ILE A 150 9.29 7.74 8.28
CA ILE A 150 10.36 7.99 7.30
C ILE A 150 11.64 8.45 7.99
N ALA A 151 11.55 9.39 8.95
CA ALA A 151 12.73 9.85 9.68
C ALA A 151 13.45 8.72 10.42
N ILE A 152 12.69 7.80 11.04
CA ILE A 152 13.26 6.61 11.68
C ILE A 152 13.87 5.68 10.63
N ALA A 153 13.17 5.42 9.52
CA ALA A 153 13.65 4.56 8.45
C ALA A 153 14.97 5.06 7.84
N GLU A 154 15.08 6.37 7.59
CA GLU A 154 16.30 7.02 7.10
C GLU A 154 17.46 6.89 8.09
N LYS A 155 17.19 7.10 9.39
CA LYS A 155 18.21 6.94 10.45
C LYS A 155 18.89 5.56 10.44
N TYR A 156 18.14 4.51 10.09
CA TYR A 156 18.64 3.14 10.03
C TYR A 156 18.93 2.67 8.60
N ASP A 157 18.74 3.53 7.60
CA ASP A 157 18.89 3.19 6.17
C ASP A 157 18.07 1.93 5.82
N ILE A 158 16.77 1.97 6.11
CA ILE A 158 15.80 0.90 5.82
C ILE A 158 14.75 1.46 4.85
N PRO A 159 14.49 0.81 3.70
CA PRO A 159 13.48 1.27 2.76
C PRO A 159 12.06 1.11 3.32
N VAL A 160 11.20 2.08 3.03
CA VAL A 160 9.77 2.04 3.36
C VAL A 160 8.97 1.69 2.12
N ILE A 161 8.04 0.75 2.28
CA ILE A 161 7.02 0.37 1.30
C ILE A 161 5.68 0.75 1.90
N GLU A 162 5.04 1.79 1.38
CA GLU A 162 3.74 2.23 1.87
C GLU A 162 2.64 1.32 1.34
N ASP A 163 1.95 0.59 2.21
CA ASP A 163 0.70 -0.07 1.84
C ASP A 163 -0.44 0.96 1.94
N ALA A 164 -0.63 1.67 0.84
CA ALA A 164 -1.68 2.66 0.66
C ALA A 164 -2.89 2.07 -0.08
N ALA A 165 -3.13 0.76 0.06
CA ALA A 165 -4.25 0.08 -0.59
C ALA A 165 -5.59 0.78 -0.31
N GLU A 166 -5.79 1.26 0.91
CA GLU A 166 -6.98 1.99 1.33
C GLU A 166 -6.76 3.51 1.34
N GLY A 167 -5.53 3.96 1.05
CA GLY A 167 -5.11 5.36 1.13
C GLY A 167 -5.28 6.17 -0.17
N PHE A 168 -5.96 5.64 -1.19
CA PHE A 168 -6.15 6.34 -2.45
C PHE A 168 -6.88 7.68 -2.25
N GLY A 169 -6.23 8.77 -2.66
CA GLY A 169 -6.74 10.13 -2.48
C GLY A 169 -6.50 10.74 -1.09
N SER A 170 -6.08 9.97 -0.10
CA SER A 170 -5.66 10.49 1.21
C SER A 170 -4.37 11.29 1.09
N LYS A 171 -4.28 12.35 1.92
CA LYS A 171 -3.10 13.21 1.95
C LYS A 171 -2.61 13.39 3.39
N TYR A 172 -1.30 13.36 3.54
CA TYR A 172 -0.62 13.79 4.75
C TYR A 172 0.17 15.07 4.44
N ASN A 173 -0.11 16.15 5.16
CA ASN A 173 0.52 17.48 4.92
C ASN A 173 0.49 17.92 3.44
N GLY A 174 -0.59 17.63 2.73
CA GLY A 174 -0.79 18.01 1.32
C GLY A 174 -0.18 17.07 0.29
N GLN A 175 0.64 16.10 0.68
CA GLN A 175 1.22 15.07 -0.18
C GLN A 175 0.38 13.79 -0.16
N MET A 176 0.20 13.15 -1.32
CA MET A 176 -0.58 11.91 -1.45
C MET A 176 0.05 10.76 -0.66
N CYS A 177 -0.76 9.99 0.07
CA CYS A 177 -0.35 8.70 0.63
C CYS A 177 0.11 7.75 -0.48
N GLY A 178 1.15 6.98 -0.21
CA GLY A 178 1.81 6.11 -1.20
C GLY A 178 2.90 6.82 -2.01
N THR A 179 3.32 8.06 -1.62
CA THR A 179 4.36 8.81 -2.35
C THR A 179 5.52 9.29 -1.45
N PHE A 180 5.58 8.85 -0.21
CA PHE A 180 6.62 9.22 0.76
C PHE A 180 7.78 8.23 0.79
N GLY A 181 7.47 6.94 0.72
CA GLY A 181 8.44 5.86 0.79
C GLY A 181 9.15 5.58 -0.54
N LYS A 182 9.96 4.54 -0.53
CA LYS A 182 10.64 4.06 -1.73
C LYS A 182 9.66 3.48 -2.76
N TYR A 183 8.62 2.80 -2.29
CA TYR A 183 7.52 2.27 -3.08
C TYR A 183 6.20 2.56 -2.36
N GLY A 184 5.17 2.86 -3.14
CA GLY A 184 3.79 2.97 -2.67
C GLY A 184 2.92 1.96 -3.40
N VAL A 185 2.03 1.31 -2.68
CA VAL A 185 1.08 0.33 -3.20
C VAL A 185 -0.31 0.90 -3.07
N LEU A 186 -1.00 1.05 -4.18
CA LEU A 186 -2.41 1.40 -4.26
C LEU A 186 -3.21 0.16 -4.65
N SER A 187 -4.47 0.09 -4.28
CA SER A 187 -5.35 -1.01 -4.66
C SER A 187 -6.67 -0.50 -5.19
N PHE A 188 -7.11 -1.13 -6.25
CA PHE A 188 -8.41 -0.89 -6.88
C PHE A 188 -9.30 -2.13 -6.77
N ASN A 189 -9.14 -2.88 -5.67
CA ASN A 189 -10.06 -3.95 -5.34
C ASN A 189 -11.47 -3.38 -5.21
N CYS A 190 -12.47 -4.07 -5.73
CA CYS A 190 -13.85 -3.58 -5.76
C CYS A 190 -14.42 -3.23 -4.38
N LEU A 191 -13.93 -3.84 -3.30
CA LEU A 191 -14.33 -3.50 -1.94
C LEU A 191 -13.69 -2.21 -1.43
N LEU A 192 -12.55 -1.78 -2.00
CA LEU A 192 -11.84 -0.58 -1.59
C LEU A 192 -12.40 0.67 -2.28
N TYR A 193 -12.50 0.66 -3.60
CA TYR A 193 -12.94 1.84 -4.34
C TYR A 193 -14.46 2.03 -4.33
N THR A 194 -15.22 1.00 -4.00
CA THR A 194 -16.69 1.07 -3.83
C THR A 194 -17.10 1.37 -2.40
N SER A 195 -16.14 1.46 -1.47
CA SER A 195 -16.43 1.94 -0.13
C SER A 195 -16.79 3.42 -0.18
N PRO A 196 -17.92 3.86 0.38
CA PRO A 196 -18.19 5.28 0.49
C PRO A 196 -17.10 5.89 1.36
N SER A 197 -16.23 6.67 0.73
CA SER A 197 -15.21 7.42 1.44
C SER A 197 -15.89 8.48 2.28
N PRO A 198 -15.44 8.71 3.53
CA PRO A 198 -15.90 9.91 4.27
C PRO A 198 -15.50 11.22 3.58
N ARG A 199 -14.90 11.13 2.40
CA ARG A 199 -14.41 12.24 1.57
C ARG A 199 -15.32 12.57 0.38
N ASP A 200 -16.38 11.79 0.14
CA ASP A 200 -17.37 12.01 -0.92
C ASP A 200 -18.52 12.91 -0.44
#